data_329bd90a955bb63aa5f508652a61a7b3
#
_entry.id   329bd90a955bb63aa5f508652a61a7b3
#
_cell.length_a   1.000
_cell.length_b   1.000
_cell.length_c   1.000
_cell.angle_alpha   90.00
_cell.angle_beta   90.00
_cell.angle_gamma   90.00
#
_symmetry.space_group_name_H-M   'P 1'
#
loop_
_entity.id
_entity.type
_entity.pdbx_description
1 polymer ?
#
loop_
_entity_poly.entity_id
_entity_poly.type
_entity_poly.pdbx_seq_one_letter_code
_entity_poly.pdbx_strand_id
1 'polypeptide(L)'
;GNDAELIGKIRDLREYDEREDDRPRFNLKMTDLQAALGLSQLHRLPALIARRREIAEQYDASLRGLPVSLPARPSRSEPIHYRYVIRTGRAADLLAAGNAAGIAYRRPVFKPLHRYLGLDGYPETEAAFAECVSLPIYPSLRNADANKILRHLRSILG
;
A
#
# COMPACT_ATOMS: atom_id res chain seq x y z
N GLY A 1 -14.58 -8.88 16.59
CA GLY A 1 -14.52 -9.59 17.86
C GLY A 1 -15.92 -9.81 18.44
N ASN A 2 -16.07 -10.80 19.31
CA ASN A 2 -17.35 -11.19 19.92
C ASN A 2 -17.40 -10.82 21.42
N ASP A 3 -16.49 -9.98 21.87
CA ASP A 3 -16.46 -9.48 23.25
C ASP A 3 -17.56 -8.42 23.44
N ALA A 4 -18.60 -8.76 24.20
CA ALA A 4 -19.76 -7.90 24.41
C ALA A 4 -19.42 -6.61 25.16
N GLU A 5 -18.49 -6.66 26.12
CA GLU A 5 -18.06 -5.48 26.89
C GLU A 5 -17.31 -4.50 25.98
N LEU A 6 -16.34 -5.00 25.18
CA LEU A 6 -15.61 -4.18 24.22
C LEU A 6 -16.54 -3.56 23.17
N ILE A 7 -17.49 -4.33 22.65
CA ILE A 7 -18.48 -3.82 21.70
C ILE A 7 -19.35 -2.74 22.35
N GLY A 8 -19.73 -2.91 23.61
CA GLY A 8 -20.47 -1.91 24.38
C GLY A 8 -19.68 -0.59 24.51
N LYS A 9 -18.40 -0.67 24.87
CA LYS A 9 -17.49 0.49 24.94
C LYS A 9 -17.33 1.21 23.59
N ILE A 10 -17.18 0.45 22.50
CA ILE A 10 -17.08 1.04 21.14
C ILE A 10 -18.37 1.75 20.76
N ARG A 11 -19.52 1.16 21.05
CA ARG A 11 -20.83 1.78 20.79
C ARG A 11 -21.03 3.07 21.60
N ASP A 12 -20.61 3.09 22.84
CA ASP A 12 -20.66 4.28 23.69
C ASP A 12 -19.73 5.39 23.18
N LEU A 13 -18.48 5.06 22.87
CA LEU A 13 -17.49 6.02 22.38
C LEU A 13 -17.84 6.67 21.02
N ARG A 14 -18.58 5.99 20.15
CA ARG A 14 -18.98 6.51 18.82
C ARG A 14 -20.23 7.37 18.85
N GLU A 15 -20.95 7.45 19.98
CA GLU A 15 -22.22 8.14 20.14
C GLU A 15 -22.09 9.26 21.17
N TYR A 16 -22.00 10.50 20.70
CA TYR A 16 -21.83 11.66 21.59
C TYR A 16 -23.15 12.38 21.95
N ASP A 17 -24.22 12.09 21.21
CA ASP A 17 -25.47 12.80 21.34
C ASP A 17 -26.35 12.24 22.50
N GLU A 18 -27.16 13.11 23.13
CA GLU A 18 -28.07 12.74 24.22
C GLU A 18 -27.41 11.98 25.40
N ARG A 19 -26.24 12.48 25.87
CA ARG A 19 -25.48 11.89 26.98
C ARG A 19 -25.51 12.80 28.18
N GLU A 20 -25.68 12.21 29.37
CA GLU A 20 -25.72 12.93 30.63
C GLU A 20 -24.35 13.10 31.32
N ASP A 21 -23.31 12.46 30.79
CA ASP A 21 -21.94 12.51 31.34
C ASP A 21 -20.98 13.24 30.40
N ASP A 22 -19.84 13.74 30.95
CA ASP A 22 -18.81 14.51 30.23
C ASP A 22 -17.70 13.62 29.63
N ARG A 23 -17.92 12.33 29.40
CA ARG A 23 -16.90 11.45 28.84
C ARG A 23 -16.60 11.84 27.39
N PRO A 24 -15.32 11.82 26.97
CA PRO A 24 -14.95 12.06 25.58
C PRO A 24 -15.60 11.02 24.64
N ARG A 25 -16.37 11.50 23.68
CA ARG A 25 -17.00 10.68 22.64
C ARG A 25 -16.77 11.32 21.27
N PHE A 26 -16.95 10.53 20.23
CA PHE A 26 -16.62 10.94 18.86
C PHE A 26 -17.79 10.65 17.92
N ASN A 27 -17.99 11.49 16.91
CA ASN A 27 -18.94 11.21 15.84
C ASN A 27 -18.32 10.21 14.84
N LEU A 28 -18.33 8.92 15.19
CA LEU A 28 -17.80 7.83 14.36
C LEU A 28 -18.92 7.00 13.71
N LYS A 29 -20.10 7.59 13.55
CA LYS A 29 -21.20 6.96 12.81
C LYS A 29 -20.98 7.08 11.30
N MET A 30 -21.27 5.99 10.60
CA MET A 30 -21.31 5.97 9.14
C MET A 30 -22.67 6.48 8.67
N THR A 31 -22.68 7.39 7.70
CA THR A 31 -23.93 7.83 7.04
C THR A 31 -24.41 6.74 6.06
N ASP A 32 -25.70 6.77 5.70
CA ASP A 32 -26.28 5.85 4.73
C ASP A 32 -25.58 5.95 3.36
N LEU A 33 -25.19 7.14 2.95
CA LEU A 33 -24.43 7.33 1.72
C LEU A 33 -23.04 6.65 1.77
N GLN A 34 -22.33 6.79 2.89
CA GLN A 34 -21.05 6.11 3.11
C GLN A 34 -21.22 4.59 3.16
N ALA A 35 -22.29 4.10 3.82
CA ALA A 35 -22.61 2.68 3.89
C ALA A 35 -22.95 2.10 2.51
N ALA A 36 -23.77 2.77 1.72
CA ALA A 36 -24.13 2.36 0.37
C ALA A 36 -22.88 2.28 -0.54
N LEU A 37 -22.01 3.29 -0.49
CA LEU A 37 -20.74 3.27 -1.20
C LEU A 37 -19.84 2.11 -0.74
N GLY A 38 -19.73 1.94 0.59
CA GLY A 38 -18.96 0.85 1.21
C GLY A 38 -19.42 -0.53 0.76
N LEU A 39 -20.74 -0.78 0.75
CA LEU A 39 -21.33 -2.04 0.28
C LEU A 39 -21.02 -2.29 -1.21
N SER A 40 -21.17 -1.26 -2.05
CA SER A 40 -20.81 -1.34 -3.48
C SER A 40 -19.35 -1.74 -3.69
N GLN A 41 -18.42 -1.15 -2.91
CA GLN A 41 -16.99 -1.50 -2.99
C GLN A 41 -16.71 -2.90 -2.42
N LEU A 42 -17.39 -3.29 -1.34
CA LEU A 42 -17.23 -4.61 -0.72
C LEU A 42 -17.62 -5.75 -1.69
N HIS A 43 -18.72 -5.60 -2.42
CA HIS A 43 -19.11 -6.57 -3.45
C HIS A 43 -18.06 -6.73 -4.56
N ARG A 44 -17.33 -5.67 -4.89
CA ARG A 44 -16.28 -5.68 -5.91
C ARG A 44 -14.90 -6.11 -5.38
N LEU A 45 -14.72 -6.16 -4.06
CA LEU A 45 -13.42 -6.37 -3.43
C LEU A 45 -12.69 -7.64 -3.91
N PRO A 46 -13.34 -8.81 -4.06
CA PRO A 46 -12.67 -10.00 -4.57
C PRO A 46 -12.05 -9.80 -5.96
N ALA A 47 -12.77 -9.16 -6.87
CA ALA A 47 -12.27 -8.88 -8.23
C ALA A 47 -11.11 -7.85 -8.21
N LEU A 48 -11.20 -6.83 -7.34
CA LEU A 48 -10.14 -5.84 -7.18
C LEU A 48 -8.84 -6.46 -6.64
N ILE A 49 -8.95 -7.41 -5.70
CA ILE A 49 -7.80 -8.15 -5.16
C ILE A 49 -7.23 -9.10 -6.22
N ALA A 50 -8.07 -9.86 -6.92
CA ALA A 50 -7.63 -10.75 -7.98
C ALA A 50 -6.82 -9.99 -9.05
N ARG A 51 -7.30 -8.83 -9.48
CA ARG A 51 -6.59 -8.01 -10.46
C ARG A 51 -5.23 -7.52 -9.96
N ARG A 52 -5.10 -7.12 -8.69
CA ARG A 52 -3.80 -6.73 -8.12
C ARG A 52 -2.83 -7.91 -8.06
N ARG A 53 -3.31 -9.10 -7.74
CA ARG A 53 -2.49 -10.33 -7.74
C ARG A 53 -1.99 -10.67 -9.14
N GLU A 54 -2.85 -10.60 -10.16
CA GLU A 54 -2.47 -10.80 -11.56
C GLU A 54 -1.34 -9.85 -12.00
N ILE A 55 -1.45 -8.54 -11.68
CA ILE A 55 -0.40 -7.56 -11.99
C ILE A 55 0.89 -7.87 -11.23
N ALA A 56 0.79 -8.27 -9.95
CA ALA A 56 1.95 -8.62 -9.15
C ALA A 56 2.67 -9.87 -9.69
N GLU A 57 1.93 -10.87 -10.16
CA GLU A 57 2.49 -12.06 -10.81
C GLU A 57 3.21 -11.72 -12.13
N GLN A 58 2.63 -10.82 -12.92
CA GLN A 58 3.27 -10.30 -14.13
C GLN A 58 4.58 -9.57 -13.80
N TYR A 59 4.60 -8.79 -12.72
CA TYR A 59 5.82 -8.11 -12.25
C TYR A 59 6.86 -9.13 -11.77
N ASP A 60 6.46 -10.09 -10.92
CA ASP A 60 7.37 -11.16 -10.43
C ASP A 60 8.03 -11.91 -11.59
N ALA A 61 7.24 -12.34 -12.58
CA ALA A 61 7.74 -13.08 -13.72
C ALA A 61 8.73 -12.25 -14.56
N SER A 62 8.44 -10.97 -14.72
CA SER A 62 9.21 -10.08 -15.60
C SER A 62 10.46 -9.51 -14.94
N LEU A 63 10.53 -9.43 -13.62
CA LEU A 63 11.65 -8.86 -12.87
C LEU A 63 12.66 -9.92 -12.38
N ARG A 64 12.36 -11.22 -12.55
CA ARG A 64 13.31 -12.28 -12.25
C ARG A 64 14.59 -12.13 -13.05
N GLY A 65 15.72 -12.28 -12.37
CA GLY A 65 17.05 -12.15 -12.99
C GLY A 65 17.57 -10.72 -13.12
N LEU A 66 16.77 -9.71 -12.80
CA LEU A 66 17.24 -8.33 -12.67
C LEU A 66 17.84 -8.10 -11.27
N PRO A 67 18.74 -7.10 -11.11
CA PRO A 67 19.38 -6.78 -9.81
C PRO A 67 18.39 -6.10 -8.85
N VAL A 68 17.31 -6.77 -8.52
CA VAL A 68 16.27 -6.32 -7.59
C VAL A 68 15.85 -7.45 -6.65
N SER A 69 15.51 -7.09 -5.41
CA SER A 69 14.81 -8.00 -4.50
C SER A 69 13.29 -7.76 -4.64
N LEU A 70 12.57 -8.85 -4.88
CA LEU A 70 11.11 -8.85 -5.02
C LEU A 70 10.42 -8.97 -3.65
N PRO A 71 9.13 -8.58 -3.53
CA PRO A 71 8.38 -8.75 -2.29
C PRO A 71 8.35 -10.23 -1.86
N ALA A 72 8.65 -10.48 -0.59
CA ALA A 72 8.54 -11.83 -0.02
C ALA A 72 7.07 -12.30 -0.03
N ARG A 73 6.87 -13.58 -0.35
CA ARG A 73 5.54 -14.23 -0.29
C ARG A 73 5.56 -15.32 0.79
N PRO A 74 5.19 -15.00 2.04
CA PRO A 74 5.10 -16.00 3.09
C PRO A 74 4.08 -17.09 2.76
N SER A 75 4.39 -18.35 3.01
CA SER A 75 3.54 -19.51 2.64
C SER A 75 2.17 -19.54 3.33
N ARG A 76 2.02 -18.77 4.44
CA ARG A 76 0.78 -18.71 5.23
C ARG A 76 -0.01 -17.42 5.03
N SER A 77 0.31 -16.62 4.01
CA SER A 77 -0.38 -15.36 3.76
C SER A 77 -0.68 -15.19 2.28
N GLU A 78 -1.82 -14.57 2.01
CA GLU A 78 -2.21 -14.15 0.67
C GLU A 78 -2.14 -12.63 0.57
N PRO A 79 -1.06 -12.07 0.03
CA PRO A 79 -0.91 -10.62 -0.07
C PRO A 79 -1.96 -10.03 -1.02
N ILE A 80 -2.50 -8.88 -0.63
CA ILE A 80 -3.45 -8.10 -1.46
C ILE A 80 -2.75 -7.14 -2.41
N HIS A 81 -1.43 -7.02 -2.31
CA HIS A 81 -0.59 -6.11 -3.10
C HIS A 81 -1.14 -4.67 -3.13
N TYR A 82 -1.43 -4.10 -1.96
CA TYR A 82 -1.77 -2.69 -1.85
C TYR A 82 -0.67 -1.81 -2.44
N ARG A 83 0.59 -2.20 -2.22
CA ARG A 83 1.79 -1.73 -2.90
C ARG A 83 2.57 -2.91 -3.45
N TYR A 84 3.30 -2.69 -4.54
CA TYR A 84 4.31 -3.62 -5.02
C TYR A 84 5.66 -2.92 -4.89
N VAL A 85 6.46 -3.36 -3.92
CA VAL A 85 7.72 -2.71 -3.55
C VAL A 85 8.89 -3.59 -3.93
N ILE A 86 9.77 -3.09 -4.77
CA ILE A 86 11.07 -3.71 -5.08
C ILE A 86 12.17 -3.01 -4.29
N ARG A 87 13.27 -3.72 -4.00
CA ARG A 87 14.47 -3.16 -3.39
C ARG A 87 15.63 -3.26 -4.37
N THR A 88 16.34 -2.15 -4.63
CA THR A 88 17.45 -2.07 -5.56
C THR A 88 18.40 -0.92 -5.21
N GLY A 89 19.71 -1.11 -5.42
CA GLY A 89 20.69 -0.01 -5.27
C GLY A 89 20.48 1.14 -6.27
N ARG A 90 19.68 0.93 -7.33
CA ARG A 90 19.38 1.94 -8.35
C ARG A 90 18.05 2.66 -8.13
N ALA A 91 17.55 2.69 -6.89
CA ALA A 91 16.26 3.30 -6.59
C ALA A 91 16.18 4.79 -6.95
N ALA A 92 17.25 5.55 -6.76
CA ALA A 92 17.30 6.97 -7.13
C ALA A 92 17.16 7.16 -8.65
N ASP A 93 17.85 6.34 -9.45
CA ASP A 93 17.77 6.37 -10.91
C ASP A 93 16.35 6.05 -11.39
N LEU A 94 15.72 5.03 -10.82
CA LEU A 94 14.34 4.65 -11.13
C LEU A 94 13.36 5.79 -10.84
N LEU A 95 13.48 6.44 -9.68
CA LEU A 95 12.60 7.56 -9.31
C LEU A 95 12.75 8.74 -10.27
N ALA A 96 13.99 9.10 -10.62
CA ALA A 96 14.27 10.19 -11.57
C ALA A 96 13.75 9.86 -12.97
N ALA A 97 14.10 8.67 -13.50
CA ALA A 97 13.68 8.23 -14.83
C ALA A 97 12.15 8.04 -14.92
N GLY A 98 11.50 7.55 -13.86
CA GLY A 98 10.06 7.43 -13.78
C GLY A 98 9.37 8.79 -13.92
N ASN A 99 9.84 9.81 -13.22
CA ASN A 99 9.31 11.17 -13.32
C ASN A 99 9.43 11.70 -14.77
N ALA A 100 10.59 11.50 -15.41
CA ALA A 100 10.81 11.92 -16.80
C ALA A 100 9.89 11.18 -17.79
N ALA A 101 9.58 9.90 -17.54
CA ALA A 101 8.73 9.07 -18.40
C ALA A 101 7.22 9.15 -18.06
N GLY A 102 6.82 9.93 -17.05
CA GLY A 102 5.45 10.00 -16.57
C GLY A 102 4.97 8.72 -15.88
N ILE A 103 5.91 7.92 -15.34
CA ILE A 103 5.62 6.70 -14.59
C ILE A 103 5.75 6.97 -13.10
N ALA A 104 4.70 6.72 -12.34
CA ALA A 104 4.64 7.05 -10.91
C ALA A 104 5.40 6.04 -10.04
N TYR A 105 6.72 5.92 -10.21
CA TYR A 105 7.54 5.26 -9.19
C TYR A 105 7.60 6.15 -7.95
N ARG A 106 7.45 5.57 -6.77
CA ARG A 106 7.42 6.33 -5.51
C ARG A 106 8.19 5.60 -4.41
N ARG A 107 8.75 6.36 -3.47
CA ARG A 107 9.18 5.75 -2.22
C ARG A 107 7.95 5.23 -1.46
N PRO A 108 8.03 4.04 -0.82
CA PRO A 108 6.90 3.46 -0.08
C PRO A 108 6.39 4.35 1.05
N VAL A 109 7.29 5.13 1.66
CA VAL A 109 6.98 6.11 2.69
C VAL A 109 7.60 7.46 2.34
N PHE A 110 6.98 8.56 2.77
CA PHE A 110 7.50 9.91 2.52
C PHE A 110 8.78 10.19 3.32
N LYS A 111 8.76 9.83 4.62
CA LYS A 111 9.88 10.02 5.55
C LYS A 111 9.82 8.93 6.62
N PRO A 112 10.93 8.29 6.99
CA PRO A 112 10.97 7.33 8.09
C PRO A 112 10.60 7.96 9.44
N LEU A 113 9.91 7.20 10.30
CA LEU A 113 9.37 7.71 11.57
C LEU A 113 10.46 8.27 12.50
N HIS A 114 11.60 7.59 12.62
CA HIS A 114 12.70 8.03 13.47
C HIS A 114 13.20 9.44 13.09
N ARG A 115 13.18 9.81 11.80
CA ARG A 115 13.54 11.17 11.36
C ARG A 115 12.54 12.24 11.81
N TYR A 116 11.25 11.89 12.01
CA TYR A 116 10.26 12.81 12.59
C TYR A 116 10.50 13.04 14.07
N LEU A 117 11.01 12.00 14.75
CA LEU A 117 11.28 12.02 16.19
C LEU A 117 12.70 12.55 16.53
N GLY A 118 13.52 12.88 15.53
CA GLY A 118 14.90 13.31 15.74
C GLY A 118 15.78 12.20 16.33
N LEU A 119 15.51 10.93 16.03
CA LEU A 119 16.26 9.79 16.52
C LEU A 119 17.24 9.28 15.46
N ASP A 120 18.42 8.84 15.90
CA ASP A 120 19.47 8.25 15.08
C ASP A 120 19.66 6.76 15.41
N GLY A 121 20.51 6.06 14.64
CA GLY A 121 20.86 4.67 14.91
C GLY A 121 19.94 3.62 14.29
N TYR A 122 19.26 3.94 13.19
CA TYR A 122 18.38 3.03 12.45
C TYR A 122 18.89 2.72 11.04
N PRO A 123 20.11 2.12 10.88
CA PRO A 123 20.75 1.94 9.57
C PRO A 123 19.93 1.08 8.61
N GLU A 124 19.27 0.03 9.11
CA GLU A 124 18.42 -0.84 8.28
C GLU A 124 17.20 -0.09 7.72
N THR A 125 16.61 0.80 8.51
CA THR A 125 15.49 1.64 8.07
C THR A 125 15.94 2.65 7.02
N GLU A 126 17.12 3.22 7.20
CA GLU A 126 17.72 4.14 6.23
C GLU A 126 18.07 3.44 4.92
N ALA A 127 18.67 2.27 4.98
CA ALA A 127 18.96 1.45 3.82
C ALA A 127 17.66 1.06 3.07
N ALA A 128 16.64 0.59 3.79
CA ALA A 128 15.35 0.29 3.20
C ALA A 128 14.70 1.54 2.56
N PHE A 129 14.76 2.68 3.21
CA PHE A 129 14.25 3.94 2.65
C PHE A 129 15.01 4.37 1.38
N ALA A 130 16.34 4.19 1.37
CA ALA A 130 17.17 4.54 0.21
C ALA A 130 16.92 3.62 -1.00
N GLU A 131 16.67 2.33 -0.77
CA GLU A 131 16.66 1.29 -1.81
C GLU A 131 15.26 0.86 -2.27
N CYS A 132 14.19 1.09 -1.47
CA CYS A 132 12.85 0.65 -1.82
C CYS A 132 12.14 1.59 -2.80
N VAL A 133 11.53 1.00 -3.83
CA VAL A 133 10.69 1.68 -4.82
C VAL A 133 9.35 0.96 -4.95
N SER A 134 8.26 1.69 -4.79
CA SER A 134 6.90 1.21 -5.06
C SER A 134 6.58 1.42 -6.53
N LEU A 135 6.22 0.34 -7.21
CA LEU A 135 5.74 0.35 -8.60
C LEU A 135 4.24 0.63 -8.65
N PRO A 136 3.73 1.23 -9.73
CA PRO A 136 2.30 1.42 -9.92
C PRO A 136 1.56 0.08 -9.89
N ILE A 137 0.59 -0.07 -8.98
CA ILE A 137 -0.28 -1.24 -8.90
C ILE A 137 -1.67 -0.84 -8.41
N TYR A 138 -2.66 -0.93 -9.28
CA TYR A 138 -4.05 -0.62 -8.98
C TYR A 138 -4.98 -1.38 -9.94
N PRO A 139 -6.23 -1.68 -9.54
CA PRO A 139 -7.11 -2.55 -10.33
C PRO A 139 -7.40 -2.09 -11.77
N SER A 140 -7.42 -0.77 -12.01
CA SER A 140 -7.64 -0.22 -13.34
C SER A 140 -6.37 -0.09 -14.21
N LEU A 141 -5.20 -0.53 -13.73
CA LEU A 141 -3.97 -0.56 -14.52
C LEU A 141 -4.13 -1.54 -15.69
N ARG A 142 -4.06 -1.03 -16.91
CA ARG A 142 -4.18 -1.84 -18.12
C ARG A 142 -2.90 -2.66 -18.34
N ASN A 143 -3.02 -3.83 -18.97
CA ASN A 143 -1.87 -4.68 -19.29
C ASN A 143 -0.84 -3.95 -20.19
N ALA A 144 -1.30 -3.11 -21.11
CA ALA A 144 -0.42 -2.30 -21.96
C ALA A 144 0.44 -1.33 -21.12
N ASP A 145 -0.14 -0.71 -20.10
CA ASP A 145 0.56 0.21 -19.20
C ASP A 145 1.52 -0.54 -18.27
N ALA A 146 1.11 -1.71 -17.73
CA ALA A 146 1.98 -2.59 -16.97
C ALA A 146 3.19 -3.05 -17.81
N ASN A 147 2.99 -3.42 -19.05
CA ASN A 147 4.06 -3.77 -19.99
C ASN A 147 4.99 -2.58 -20.30
N LYS A 148 4.45 -1.35 -20.40
CA LYS A 148 5.26 -0.13 -20.56
C LYS A 148 6.15 0.08 -19.33
N ILE A 149 5.60 -0.06 -18.12
CA ILE A 149 6.34 0.02 -16.87
C ILE A 149 7.49 -1.00 -16.85
N LEU A 150 7.21 -2.25 -17.20
CA LEU A 150 8.21 -3.33 -17.22
C LEU A 150 9.34 -3.10 -18.23
N ARG A 151 9.01 -2.63 -19.44
CA ARG A 151 10.05 -2.26 -20.42
C ARG A 151 10.95 -1.13 -19.90
N HIS A 152 10.35 -0.12 -19.28
CA HIS A 152 11.10 0.99 -18.72
C HIS A 152 11.98 0.55 -17.53
N LEU A 153 11.50 -0.35 -16.66
CA LEU A 153 12.31 -0.92 -15.59
C LEU A 153 13.52 -1.67 -16.13
N ARG A 154 13.32 -2.50 -17.15
CA ARG A 154 14.40 -3.26 -17.78
C ARG A 154 15.45 -2.37 -18.44
N SER A 155 15.07 -1.27 -19.08
CA SER A 155 16.02 -0.35 -19.69
C SER A 155 16.92 0.37 -18.68
N ILE A 156 16.52 0.38 -17.40
CA ILE A 156 17.31 1.03 -16.35
C ILE A 156 18.09 -0.04 -15.55
N LEU A 157 17.51 -1.19 -15.29
CA LEU A 157 18.04 -2.20 -14.37
C LEU A 157 18.86 -3.30 -15.09
N GLY A 158 18.58 -3.57 -16.35
CA GLY A 158 19.35 -4.49 -17.21
C GLY A 158 20.43 -3.73 -17.91
#